data_8c16163ae2f49a729ef58eb184e51611
#
_entry.id   8c16163ae2f49a729ef58eb184e51611
#
_cell.length_a   1.000
_cell.length_b   1.000
_cell.length_c   1.000
_cell.angle_alpha   90.00
_cell.angle_beta   90.00
_cell.angle_gamma   90.00
#
_symmetry.space_group_name_H-M   'P 1'
#
loop_
_entity.id
_entity.type
_entity.pdbx_description
1 polymer ?
#
loop_
_entity_poly.entity_id
_entity_poly.type
_entity_poly.pdbx_seq_one_letter_code
_entity_poly.pdbx_strand_id
1 'polypeptide(L)'
;MNIRFLIRSAARRDLESLMRLAPQASLVNLPPDEDVLTIKIARSLQAFSTSPPASAEYLFVLEDVASKEVMGTSLIIARYATPRTPHYFFEVRDTPGGQELALGVCTSGLSAIGGLVLDRRYRGMPEKRGKQISLIRFVFMGMQPQRFEPTVLSELMTPVAPDGSNHFWDALGGRFTGMSYAEAFELTRQKSRDFIPRHFPVTPISLPREECGLQRNRDQVLDSGKPEQRILEKVGFSFSRRVDPMDGALHYETRLADISIVKNGRYCRVSETTRESCGQSALLGFMHGDRFFGGQYPVQVNADNAALPGEVMALLGLKSGQQVYLSLLD
;
A
#
# COMPACT_ATOMS: atom_id res chain seq x y z
N MET A 1 1.52 4.61 -27.15
CA MET A 1 1.80 3.92 -25.87
C MET A 1 1.41 2.47 -26.04
N ASN A 2 2.32 1.54 -25.84
CA ASN A 2 2.02 0.12 -26.08
C ASN A 2 1.18 -0.40 -24.89
N ILE A 3 -0.10 -0.73 -25.15
CA ILE A 3 -1.05 -1.21 -24.13
C ILE A 3 -0.78 -2.70 -23.93
N ARG A 4 0.16 -3.01 -23.03
CA ARG A 4 0.54 -4.40 -22.74
C ARG A 4 0.67 -4.70 -21.23
N PHE A 5 0.30 -3.72 -20.39
CA PHE A 5 0.43 -3.86 -18.94
C PHE A 5 -0.93 -4.03 -18.28
N LEU A 6 -0.99 -4.94 -17.36
CA LEU A 6 -2.18 -5.35 -16.64
C LEU A 6 -1.87 -5.42 -15.14
N ILE A 7 -2.77 -4.91 -14.31
CA ILE A 7 -2.74 -5.15 -12.87
C ILE A 7 -3.82 -6.19 -12.57
N ARG A 8 -3.45 -7.20 -11.83
CA ARG A 8 -4.36 -8.28 -11.42
C ARG A 8 -4.10 -8.76 -10.01
N SER A 9 -5.02 -9.53 -9.46
CA SER A 9 -4.78 -10.28 -8.24
C SER A 9 -3.60 -11.27 -8.44
N ALA A 10 -2.77 -11.44 -7.42
CA ALA A 10 -1.67 -12.40 -7.45
C ALA A 10 -2.19 -13.85 -7.58
N ALA A 11 -1.40 -14.70 -8.21
CA ALA A 11 -1.69 -16.10 -8.41
C ALA A 11 -0.49 -16.96 -7.96
N ARG A 12 -0.69 -18.26 -7.77
CA ARG A 12 0.39 -19.19 -7.35
C ARG A 12 1.63 -19.14 -8.24
N ARG A 13 1.43 -18.94 -9.54
CA ARG A 13 2.51 -18.80 -10.54
C ARG A 13 3.42 -17.59 -10.32
N ASP A 14 3.01 -16.63 -9.50
CA ASP A 14 3.77 -15.38 -9.28
C ASP A 14 4.81 -15.50 -8.16
N LEU A 15 4.90 -16.66 -7.49
CA LEU A 15 5.78 -16.87 -6.33
C LEU A 15 7.23 -16.52 -6.65
N GLU A 16 7.78 -17.06 -7.73
CA GLU A 16 9.16 -16.79 -8.17
C GLU A 16 9.40 -15.29 -8.42
N SER A 17 8.44 -14.63 -9.07
CA SER A 17 8.52 -13.18 -9.31
C SER A 17 8.46 -12.37 -8.02
N LEU A 18 7.63 -12.77 -7.06
CA LEU A 18 7.53 -12.13 -5.75
C LEU A 18 8.79 -12.35 -4.93
N MET A 19 9.40 -13.54 -4.97
CA MET A 19 10.71 -13.82 -4.36
C MET A 19 11.81 -12.93 -4.93
N ARG A 20 11.78 -12.63 -6.22
CA ARG A 20 12.72 -11.70 -6.89
C ARG A 20 12.47 -10.23 -6.54
N LEU A 21 11.22 -9.84 -6.30
CA LEU A 21 10.83 -8.47 -5.98
C LEU A 21 11.04 -8.14 -4.50
N ALA A 22 10.74 -9.05 -3.58
CA ALA A 22 10.76 -8.84 -2.14
C ALA A 22 12.10 -8.27 -1.61
N PRO A 23 13.29 -8.74 -2.04
CA PRO A 23 14.57 -8.19 -1.58
C PRO A 23 14.85 -6.76 -2.06
N GLN A 24 14.08 -6.25 -3.04
CA GLN A 24 14.26 -4.89 -3.56
C GLN A 24 13.68 -3.80 -2.65
N ALA A 25 12.93 -4.21 -1.62
CA ALA A 25 12.40 -3.33 -0.58
C ALA A 25 12.34 -4.12 0.73
N SER A 26 12.91 -3.57 1.80
CA SER A 26 12.94 -4.21 3.13
C SER A 26 11.58 -4.10 3.82
N LEU A 27 10.55 -4.75 3.28
CA LEU A 27 9.16 -4.66 3.77
C LEU A 27 8.84 -5.82 4.70
N VAL A 28 8.35 -5.51 5.92
CA VAL A 28 7.84 -6.52 6.87
C VAL A 28 6.70 -7.34 6.27
N ASN A 29 5.83 -6.69 5.50
CA ASN A 29 4.64 -7.31 4.92
C ASN A 29 4.90 -8.01 3.57
N LEU A 30 6.13 -8.01 3.07
CA LEU A 30 6.56 -8.76 1.87
C LEU A 30 8.00 -9.28 2.05
N PRO A 31 8.24 -10.20 3.00
CA PRO A 31 9.60 -10.71 3.24
C PRO A 31 10.03 -11.64 2.10
N PRO A 32 11.36 -11.75 1.82
CA PRO A 32 11.90 -12.68 0.84
C PRO A 32 11.98 -14.12 1.41
N ASP A 33 10.82 -14.68 1.71
CA ASP A 33 10.64 -15.99 2.34
C ASP A 33 9.55 -16.75 1.56
N GLU A 34 9.91 -17.90 1.00
CA GLU A 34 9.07 -18.68 0.09
C GLU A 34 7.79 -19.17 0.78
N ASP A 35 7.90 -19.69 2.00
CA ASP A 35 6.76 -20.22 2.76
C ASP A 35 5.78 -19.08 3.11
N VAL A 36 6.32 -17.94 3.58
CA VAL A 36 5.51 -16.77 3.91
C VAL A 36 4.81 -16.23 2.67
N LEU A 37 5.50 -16.12 1.53
CA LEU A 37 4.89 -15.63 0.29
C LEU A 37 3.87 -16.61 -0.28
N THR A 38 4.12 -17.92 -0.18
CA THR A 38 3.16 -18.95 -0.58
C THR A 38 1.87 -18.86 0.22
N ILE A 39 1.97 -18.73 1.55
CA ILE A 39 0.82 -18.53 2.44
C ILE A 39 0.10 -17.21 2.11
N LYS A 40 0.85 -16.14 1.87
CA LYS A 40 0.29 -14.84 1.53
C LYS A 40 -0.49 -14.86 0.21
N ILE A 41 0.04 -15.51 -0.83
CA ILE A 41 -0.66 -15.72 -2.10
C ILE A 41 -1.96 -16.51 -1.88
N ALA A 42 -1.89 -17.62 -1.12
CA ALA A 42 -3.08 -18.45 -0.84
C ALA A 42 -4.17 -17.67 -0.09
N ARG A 43 -3.79 -16.89 0.92
CA ARG A 43 -4.71 -15.99 1.65
C ARG A 43 -5.31 -14.92 0.75
N SER A 44 -4.50 -14.33 -0.14
CA SER A 44 -4.98 -13.33 -1.09
C SER A 44 -5.98 -13.93 -2.08
N LEU A 45 -5.74 -15.13 -2.60
CA LEU A 45 -6.71 -15.82 -3.47
C LEU A 45 -8.06 -16.02 -2.76
N GLN A 46 -8.04 -16.43 -1.49
CA GLN A 46 -9.26 -16.56 -0.68
C GLN A 46 -9.92 -15.19 -0.41
N ALA A 47 -9.12 -14.15 -0.21
CA ALA A 47 -9.63 -12.79 0.04
C ALA A 47 -10.43 -12.22 -1.12
N PHE A 48 -10.06 -12.52 -2.36
CA PHE A 48 -10.79 -12.06 -3.55
C PHE A 48 -12.12 -12.80 -3.78
N SER A 49 -12.40 -13.87 -3.04
CA SER A 49 -13.68 -14.61 -3.14
C SER A 49 -14.88 -13.76 -2.70
N THR A 50 -16.07 -14.27 -2.95
CA THR A 50 -17.33 -13.62 -2.56
C THR A 50 -17.52 -13.51 -1.05
N SER A 51 -16.88 -14.40 -0.28
CA SER A 51 -16.93 -14.43 1.20
C SER A 51 -15.52 -14.34 1.80
N PRO A 52 -14.90 -13.16 1.75
CA PRO A 52 -13.55 -12.99 2.25
C PRO A 52 -13.49 -13.13 3.78
N PRO A 53 -12.38 -13.67 4.34
CA PRO A 53 -12.16 -13.68 5.78
C PRO A 53 -12.02 -12.26 6.33
N ALA A 54 -12.34 -12.05 7.60
CA ALA A 54 -12.20 -10.75 8.24
C ALA A 54 -10.77 -10.18 8.19
N SER A 55 -9.76 -11.08 8.22
CA SER A 55 -8.33 -10.73 8.10
C SER A 55 -7.82 -10.80 6.66
N ALA A 56 -8.66 -10.43 5.68
CA ALA A 56 -8.30 -10.50 4.26
C ALA A 56 -7.10 -9.62 3.91
N GLU A 57 -6.20 -10.17 3.11
CA GLU A 57 -5.08 -9.46 2.49
C GLU A 57 -5.21 -9.58 0.97
N TYR A 58 -5.22 -8.44 0.26
CA TYR A 58 -5.39 -8.39 -1.19
C TYR A 58 -4.05 -8.05 -1.84
N LEU A 59 -3.43 -9.03 -2.47
CA LEU A 59 -2.14 -8.88 -3.14
C LEU A 59 -2.36 -8.70 -4.64
N PHE A 60 -1.85 -7.58 -5.16
CA PHE A 60 -1.90 -7.23 -6.58
C PHE A 60 -0.51 -7.35 -7.20
N VAL A 61 -0.49 -7.70 -8.47
CA VAL A 61 0.73 -7.72 -9.30
C VAL A 61 0.52 -6.93 -10.58
N LEU A 62 1.58 -6.26 -11.02
CA LEU A 62 1.66 -5.58 -12.31
C LEU A 62 2.40 -6.51 -13.28
N GLU A 63 1.72 -6.95 -14.33
CA GLU A 63 2.24 -7.89 -15.32
C GLU A 63 2.41 -7.23 -16.70
N ASP A 64 3.51 -7.50 -17.35
CA ASP A 64 3.65 -7.33 -18.81
C ASP A 64 3.06 -8.57 -19.49
N VAL A 65 1.93 -8.41 -20.18
CA VAL A 65 1.19 -9.54 -20.75
C VAL A 65 1.95 -10.23 -21.88
N ALA A 66 2.82 -9.50 -22.60
CA ALA A 66 3.59 -10.07 -23.70
C ALA A 66 4.70 -11.01 -23.21
N SER A 67 5.43 -10.60 -22.17
CA SER A 67 6.50 -11.42 -21.56
C SER A 67 6.01 -12.29 -20.40
N LYS A 68 4.80 -12.05 -19.88
CA LYS A 68 4.25 -12.61 -18.63
C LYS A 68 5.09 -12.30 -17.39
N GLU A 69 5.95 -11.28 -17.47
CA GLU A 69 6.81 -10.87 -16.38
C GLU A 69 6.01 -10.00 -15.37
N VAL A 70 6.10 -10.35 -14.09
CA VAL A 70 5.61 -9.52 -12.99
C VAL A 70 6.68 -8.49 -12.63
N MET A 71 6.34 -7.22 -12.80
CA MET A 71 7.24 -6.08 -12.63
C MET A 71 7.07 -5.39 -11.28
N GLY A 72 5.97 -5.60 -10.59
CA GLY A 72 5.69 -4.94 -9.33
C GLY A 72 4.53 -5.55 -8.59
N THR A 73 4.39 -5.16 -7.33
CA THR A 73 3.34 -5.65 -6.43
C THR A 73 2.85 -4.54 -5.52
N SER A 74 1.65 -4.69 -4.98
CA SER A 74 1.08 -3.88 -3.90
C SER A 74 0.08 -4.69 -3.09
N LEU A 75 -0.20 -4.27 -1.87
CA LEU A 75 -1.01 -5.00 -0.90
C LEU A 75 -2.03 -4.08 -0.23
N ILE A 76 -3.21 -4.63 0.10
CA ILE A 76 -4.16 -4.07 1.05
C ILE A 76 -4.35 -5.09 2.18
N ILE A 77 -4.35 -4.62 3.42
CA ILE A 77 -4.74 -5.37 4.61
C ILE A 77 -6.08 -4.82 5.07
N ALA A 78 -7.14 -5.61 4.96
CA ALA A 78 -8.52 -5.15 5.19
C ALA A 78 -8.76 -4.72 6.64
N ARG A 79 -8.24 -5.48 7.61
CA ARG A 79 -8.27 -5.16 9.03
C ARG A 79 -6.86 -5.25 9.60
N TYR A 80 -6.19 -4.11 9.63
CA TYR A 80 -4.81 -4.02 10.09
C TYR A 80 -4.69 -4.09 11.61
N ALA A 81 -5.62 -3.43 12.31
CA ALA A 81 -5.70 -3.45 13.76
C ALA A 81 -6.90 -4.29 14.24
N THR A 82 -6.63 -5.23 15.15
CA THR A 82 -7.67 -6.04 15.82
C THR A 82 -7.32 -6.20 17.31
N PRO A 83 -8.27 -6.60 18.18
CA PRO A 83 -7.92 -6.89 19.56
C PRO A 83 -6.85 -7.97 19.75
N ARG A 84 -6.71 -8.89 18.78
CA ARG A 84 -5.68 -9.94 18.80
C ARG A 84 -4.33 -9.51 18.20
N THR A 85 -4.38 -8.53 17.33
CA THR A 85 -3.21 -7.96 16.64
C THR A 85 -3.31 -6.44 16.73
N PRO A 86 -3.10 -5.86 17.91
CA PRO A 86 -3.18 -4.42 18.09
C PRO A 86 -2.08 -3.71 17.31
N HIS A 87 -2.40 -2.53 16.80
CA HIS A 87 -1.44 -1.65 16.16
C HIS A 87 -0.99 -0.58 17.16
N TYR A 88 0.29 -0.59 17.49
CA TYR A 88 0.91 0.40 18.37
C TYR A 88 1.52 1.53 17.54
N PHE A 89 1.46 2.74 18.09
CA PHE A 89 2.06 3.94 17.50
C PHE A 89 2.49 4.91 18.58
N PHE A 90 3.41 5.82 18.25
CA PHE A 90 3.63 7.01 19.05
C PHE A 90 2.86 8.19 18.46
N GLU A 91 2.06 8.87 19.29
CA GLU A 91 1.52 10.18 18.95
C GLU A 91 2.59 11.23 19.21
N VAL A 92 2.88 12.05 18.19
CA VAL A 92 3.96 13.06 18.25
C VAL A 92 3.36 14.42 18.55
N ARG A 93 3.82 15.06 19.61
CA ARG A 93 3.47 16.42 20.01
C ARG A 93 4.71 17.30 20.03
N ASP A 94 4.66 18.44 19.34
CA ASP A 94 5.73 19.42 19.43
C ASP A 94 5.60 20.22 20.73
N THR A 95 6.72 20.41 21.42
CA THR A 95 6.83 21.21 22.67
C THR A 95 7.92 22.27 22.48
N PRO A 96 7.97 23.31 23.32
CA PRO A 96 9.04 24.32 23.26
C PRO A 96 10.46 23.74 23.40
N GLY A 97 10.60 22.65 24.15
CA GLY A 97 11.90 21.99 24.41
C GLY A 97 12.23 20.82 23.47
N GLY A 98 11.31 20.43 22.53
CA GLY A 98 11.55 19.25 21.70
C GLY A 98 10.25 18.62 21.23
N GLN A 99 10.14 17.29 21.40
CA GLN A 99 8.97 16.52 21.06
C GLN A 99 8.59 15.58 22.21
N GLU A 100 7.30 15.38 22.39
CA GLU A 100 6.73 14.35 23.25
C GLU A 100 6.16 13.22 22.41
N LEU A 101 6.47 11.99 22.82
CA LEU A 101 5.99 10.75 22.21
C LEU A 101 5.10 10.02 23.23
N ALA A 102 3.80 9.94 22.95
CA ALA A 102 2.84 9.21 23.75
C ALA A 102 2.51 7.87 23.08
N LEU A 103 2.75 6.75 23.77
CA LEU A 103 2.38 5.44 23.24
C LEU A 103 0.86 5.31 23.17
N GLY A 104 0.36 5.01 21.97
CA GLY A 104 -1.03 4.74 21.69
C GLY A 104 -1.23 3.34 21.11
N VAL A 105 -2.47 2.87 21.15
CA VAL A 105 -2.88 1.59 20.60
C VAL A 105 -4.19 1.71 19.84
N CYS A 106 -4.26 1.09 18.68
CA CYS A 106 -5.47 0.93 17.88
C CYS A 106 -5.83 -0.56 17.79
N THR A 107 -7.08 -0.90 18.02
CA THR A 107 -7.58 -2.29 17.99
C THR A 107 -8.70 -2.53 16.98
N SER A 108 -9.11 -1.49 16.23
CA SER A 108 -10.19 -1.59 15.23
C SER A 108 -10.22 -0.36 14.33
N GLY A 109 -11.02 -0.40 13.27
CA GLY A 109 -11.31 0.76 12.42
C GLY A 109 -10.17 1.15 11.46
N LEU A 110 -9.17 0.30 11.27
CA LEU A 110 -7.98 0.58 10.50
C LEU A 110 -7.71 -0.48 9.44
N SER A 111 -7.75 -0.09 8.16
CA SER A 111 -7.16 -0.81 7.04
C SER A 111 -5.77 -0.26 6.76
N ALA A 112 -4.89 -1.05 6.16
CA ALA A 112 -3.58 -0.57 5.76
C ALA A 112 -3.26 -0.91 4.30
N ILE A 113 -2.44 -0.07 3.69
CA ILE A 113 -1.85 -0.32 2.37
C ILE A 113 -0.34 -0.46 2.51
N GLY A 114 0.23 -1.40 1.76
CA GLY A 114 1.66 -1.69 1.82
C GLY A 114 2.12 -2.56 0.66
N GLY A 115 3.21 -3.29 0.85
CA GLY A 115 3.74 -4.25 -0.11
C GLY A 115 4.07 -3.64 -1.49
N LEU A 116 4.30 -2.32 -1.55
CA LEU A 116 4.54 -1.61 -2.80
C LEU A 116 5.98 -1.79 -3.23
N VAL A 117 6.18 -2.59 -4.26
CA VAL A 117 7.49 -2.77 -4.91
C VAL A 117 7.31 -2.64 -6.41
N LEU A 118 8.16 -1.83 -7.03
CA LEU A 118 8.37 -1.83 -8.47
C LEU A 118 9.81 -2.26 -8.74
N ASP A 119 10.00 -3.24 -9.59
CA ASP A 119 11.32 -3.68 -10.02
C ASP A 119 12.17 -2.49 -10.49
N ARG A 120 13.41 -2.43 -10.01
CA ARG A 120 14.34 -1.32 -10.28
C ARG A 120 14.50 -1.04 -11.77
N ARG A 121 14.41 -2.08 -12.62
CA ARG A 121 14.50 -1.96 -14.08
C ARG A 121 13.39 -1.12 -14.72
N TYR A 122 12.27 -0.94 -14.02
CA TYR A 122 11.08 -0.23 -14.52
C TYR A 122 10.81 1.09 -13.78
N ARG A 123 11.72 1.51 -12.89
CA ARG A 123 11.61 2.79 -12.19
C ARG A 123 11.99 3.95 -13.12
N GLY A 124 11.40 5.11 -12.91
CA GLY A 124 11.70 6.32 -13.70
C GLY A 124 11.13 6.32 -15.12
N MET A 125 10.40 5.28 -15.53
CA MET A 125 9.81 5.20 -16.87
C MET A 125 8.64 6.18 -17.03
N PRO A 126 8.42 6.74 -18.25
CA PRO A 126 7.35 7.72 -18.54
C PRO A 126 5.95 7.24 -18.18
N GLU A 127 5.70 5.95 -18.27
CA GLU A 127 4.39 5.33 -17.97
C GLU A 127 4.02 5.35 -16.48
N LYS A 128 4.93 5.75 -15.60
CA LYS A 128 4.70 5.89 -14.14
C LYS A 128 4.06 4.65 -13.51
N ARG A 129 4.57 3.46 -13.83
CA ARG A 129 4.00 2.16 -13.43
C ARG A 129 3.91 1.99 -11.93
N GLY A 130 4.87 2.54 -11.17
CA GLY A 130 4.80 2.58 -9.70
C GLY A 130 3.58 3.34 -9.19
N LYS A 131 3.19 4.45 -9.85
CA LYS A 131 1.95 5.16 -9.54
C LYS A 131 0.73 4.29 -9.82
N GLN A 132 0.69 3.58 -10.94
CA GLN A 132 -0.45 2.74 -11.31
C GLN A 132 -0.67 1.60 -10.31
N ILE A 133 0.37 0.83 -9.98
CA ILE A 133 0.26 -0.28 -9.02
C ILE A 133 0.00 0.23 -7.59
N SER A 134 0.42 1.44 -7.25
CA SER A 134 0.07 2.09 -5.99
C SER A 134 -1.42 2.46 -5.93
N LEU A 135 -1.93 3.12 -6.96
CA LEU A 135 -3.28 3.69 -6.97
C LEU A 135 -4.39 2.66 -7.23
N ILE A 136 -4.09 1.53 -7.88
CA ILE A 136 -5.10 0.49 -8.19
C ILE A 136 -5.76 -0.07 -6.92
N ARG A 137 -5.07 -0.04 -5.79
CA ARG A 137 -5.61 -0.44 -4.49
C ARG A 137 -6.88 0.33 -4.16
N PHE A 138 -6.91 1.63 -4.45
CA PHE A 138 -8.06 2.50 -4.18
C PHE A 138 -9.21 2.26 -5.15
N VAL A 139 -8.93 1.82 -6.38
CA VAL A 139 -9.97 1.34 -7.30
C VAL A 139 -10.68 0.12 -6.68
N PHE A 140 -9.93 -0.87 -6.20
CA PHE A 140 -10.53 -2.04 -5.56
C PHE A 140 -11.27 -1.67 -4.26
N MET A 141 -10.74 -0.76 -3.45
CA MET A 141 -11.43 -0.25 -2.27
C MET A 141 -12.74 0.44 -2.62
N GLY A 142 -12.78 1.23 -3.70
CA GLY A 142 -14.01 1.88 -4.18
C GLY A 142 -15.03 0.89 -4.74
N MET A 143 -14.57 -0.21 -5.34
CA MET A 143 -15.45 -1.30 -5.80
C MET A 143 -16.12 -2.06 -4.66
N GLN A 144 -15.44 -2.21 -3.53
CA GLN A 144 -15.84 -3.09 -2.42
C GLN A 144 -15.67 -2.39 -1.05
N PRO A 145 -16.21 -1.17 -0.85
CA PRO A 145 -15.91 -0.36 0.33
C PRO A 145 -16.29 -1.04 1.65
N GLN A 146 -17.30 -1.92 1.61
CA GLN A 146 -17.77 -2.68 2.78
C GLN A 146 -16.76 -3.72 3.30
N ARG A 147 -15.69 -4.01 2.55
CA ARG A 147 -14.64 -4.95 2.94
C ARG A 147 -13.55 -4.30 3.80
N PHE A 148 -13.58 -2.97 3.91
CA PHE A 148 -12.50 -2.19 4.51
C PHE A 148 -12.98 -1.37 5.69
N GLU A 149 -12.05 -1.02 6.56
CA GLU A 149 -12.31 -0.17 7.71
C GLU A 149 -12.40 1.32 7.31
N PRO A 150 -13.02 2.16 8.15
CA PRO A 150 -13.23 3.58 7.83
C PRO A 150 -11.96 4.39 7.60
N THR A 151 -10.86 4.03 8.25
CA THR A 151 -9.56 4.71 8.12
C THR A 151 -8.58 3.83 7.36
N VAL A 152 -7.82 4.44 6.44
CA VAL A 152 -6.76 3.77 5.68
C VAL A 152 -5.42 4.37 6.06
N LEU A 153 -4.49 3.50 6.47
CA LEU A 153 -3.11 3.82 6.86
C LEU A 153 -2.13 3.44 5.74
N SER A 154 -1.15 4.28 5.53
CA SER A 154 0.11 3.98 4.85
C SER A 154 1.26 4.36 5.77
N GLU A 155 2.11 3.40 6.12
CA GLU A 155 3.35 3.64 6.86
C GLU A 155 4.46 3.95 5.85
N LEU A 156 4.99 5.17 5.89
CA LEU A 156 6.14 5.55 5.08
C LEU A 156 7.41 5.16 5.82
N MET A 157 7.95 4.00 5.46
CA MET A 157 9.11 3.40 6.11
C MET A 157 10.34 4.30 6.01
N THR A 158 11.12 4.29 7.08
CA THR A 158 12.40 4.98 7.13
C THR A 158 13.52 4.06 6.62
N PRO A 159 14.55 4.61 5.98
CA PRO A 159 15.69 3.83 5.56
C PRO A 159 16.40 3.19 6.76
N VAL A 160 16.78 1.94 6.60
CA VAL A 160 17.70 1.25 7.51
C VAL A 160 19.13 1.57 7.07
N ALA A 161 20.01 1.88 8.00
CA ALA A 161 21.42 2.16 7.70
C ALA A 161 22.13 0.91 7.12
N PRO A 162 23.25 1.06 6.37
CA PRO A 162 23.97 -0.07 5.79
C PRO A 162 24.44 -1.12 6.80
N ASP A 163 24.66 -0.74 8.05
CA ASP A 163 25.02 -1.61 9.19
C ASP A 163 23.81 -2.32 9.82
N GLY A 164 22.59 -2.08 9.31
CA GLY A 164 21.37 -2.64 9.84
C GLY A 164 20.78 -1.89 11.04
N SER A 165 21.35 -0.77 11.44
CA SER A 165 20.83 0.08 12.52
C SER A 165 19.67 0.96 12.07
N ASN A 166 18.85 1.40 13.01
CA ASN A 166 17.81 2.41 12.80
C ASN A 166 17.93 3.51 13.83
N HIS A 167 18.15 4.73 13.39
CA HIS A 167 18.43 5.86 14.30
C HIS A 167 17.29 6.15 15.28
N PHE A 168 16.04 5.96 14.87
CA PHE A 168 14.91 6.16 15.77
C PHE A 168 14.89 5.09 16.87
N TRP A 169 15.14 3.82 16.47
CA TRP A 169 15.22 2.73 17.43
C TRP A 169 16.39 2.91 18.41
N ASP A 170 17.55 3.27 17.91
CA ASP A 170 18.74 3.47 18.73
C ASP A 170 18.55 4.63 19.73
N ALA A 171 17.89 5.71 19.30
CA ALA A 171 17.57 6.84 20.16
C ALA A 171 16.51 6.53 21.23
N LEU A 172 15.57 5.63 20.94
CA LEU A 172 14.39 5.38 21.76
C LEU A 172 14.24 3.90 22.15
N GLY A 173 13.91 3.04 21.20
CA GLY A 173 13.53 1.65 21.45
C GLY A 173 14.60 0.84 22.16
N GLY A 174 15.83 0.97 21.70
CA GLY A 174 17.00 0.30 22.31
C GLY A 174 17.20 0.65 23.78
N ARG A 175 16.93 1.91 24.17
CA ARG A 175 17.06 2.38 25.57
C ARG A 175 16.07 1.71 26.51
N PHE A 176 14.85 1.43 26.05
CA PHE A 176 13.79 0.82 26.87
C PHE A 176 13.81 -0.71 26.83
N THR A 177 14.24 -1.29 25.73
CA THR A 177 14.17 -2.74 25.50
C THR A 177 15.49 -3.47 25.74
N GLY A 178 16.62 -2.76 25.61
CA GLY A 178 17.97 -3.36 25.59
C GLY A 178 18.26 -4.17 24.31
N MET A 179 17.34 -4.18 23.32
CA MET A 179 17.48 -4.92 22.06
C MET A 179 18.05 -4.04 20.96
N SER A 180 18.83 -4.63 20.07
CA SER A 180 19.17 -4.03 18.78
C SER A 180 17.92 -3.92 17.89
N TYR A 181 17.97 -3.05 16.87
CA TYR A 181 16.90 -2.95 15.89
C TYR A 181 16.65 -4.28 15.17
N ALA A 182 17.71 -5.01 14.83
CA ALA A 182 17.59 -6.29 14.13
C ALA A 182 16.84 -7.35 14.97
N GLU A 183 17.13 -7.44 16.29
CA GLU A 183 16.42 -8.35 17.21
C GLU A 183 14.94 -7.98 17.33
N ALA A 184 14.63 -6.71 17.53
CA ALA A 184 13.26 -6.22 17.62
C ALA A 184 12.49 -6.38 16.31
N PHE A 185 13.15 -6.17 15.18
CA PHE A 185 12.57 -6.38 13.84
C PHE A 185 12.23 -7.85 13.60
N GLU A 186 13.09 -8.79 14.03
CA GLU A 186 12.81 -10.21 13.92
C GLU A 186 11.61 -10.63 14.77
N LEU A 187 11.48 -10.12 15.99
CA LEU A 187 10.27 -10.34 16.81
C LEU A 187 9.00 -9.83 16.11
N THR A 188 9.08 -8.67 15.48
CA THR A 188 7.95 -8.10 14.72
C THR A 188 7.60 -8.98 13.51
N ARG A 189 8.59 -9.54 12.81
CA ARG A 189 8.37 -10.50 11.71
C ARG A 189 7.61 -11.74 12.16
N GLN A 190 7.88 -12.23 13.37
CA GLN A 190 7.17 -13.34 14.01
C GLN A 190 5.76 -12.95 14.50
N LYS A 191 5.28 -11.75 14.13
CA LYS A 191 3.98 -11.18 14.52
C LYS A 191 3.80 -10.98 16.03
N SER A 192 4.89 -10.84 16.77
CA SER A 192 4.85 -10.48 18.19
C SER A 192 5.29 -9.04 18.38
N ARG A 193 4.34 -8.15 18.66
CA ARG A 193 4.59 -6.78 19.09
C ARG A 193 4.32 -6.57 20.59
N ASP A 194 4.13 -7.66 21.33
CA ASP A 194 3.80 -7.64 22.77
C ASP A 194 4.91 -7.03 23.63
N PHE A 195 6.15 -6.98 23.14
CA PHE A 195 7.25 -6.31 23.83
C PHE A 195 7.06 -4.79 23.89
N ILE A 196 6.35 -4.17 22.95
CA ILE A 196 6.13 -2.72 22.92
C ILE A 196 5.44 -2.25 24.21
N PRO A 197 4.21 -2.69 24.55
CA PRO A 197 3.55 -2.23 25.76
C PRO A 197 4.21 -2.71 27.07
N ARG A 198 5.11 -3.70 27.00
CA ARG A 198 5.83 -4.21 28.19
C ARG A 198 7.06 -3.37 28.55
N HIS A 199 7.69 -2.73 27.58
CA HIS A 199 8.96 -2.02 27.79
C HIS A 199 8.82 -0.51 27.68
N PHE A 200 7.89 -0.01 26.85
CA PHE A 200 7.72 1.43 26.73
C PHE A 200 6.83 1.97 27.85
N PRO A 201 7.18 3.16 28.42
CA PRO A 201 6.40 3.77 29.49
C PRO A 201 5.01 4.20 29.02
N VAL A 202 4.06 4.17 29.92
CA VAL A 202 2.69 4.69 29.69
C VAL A 202 2.69 6.23 29.67
N THR A 203 3.61 6.85 30.41
CA THR A 203 3.79 8.31 30.41
C THR A 203 4.47 8.78 29.12
N PRO A 204 4.13 9.97 28.59
CA PRO A 204 4.82 10.52 27.45
C PRO A 204 6.34 10.63 27.65
N ILE A 205 7.08 10.34 26.60
CA ILE A 205 8.53 10.40 26.56
C ILE A 205 8.92 11.75 25.95
N SER A 206 9.60 12.60 26.71
CA SER A 206 10.13 13.87 26.20
C SER A 206 11.52 13.66 25.62
N LEU A 207 11.72 14.06 24.38
CA LEU A 207 13.00 13.98 23.67
C LEU A 207 13.37 15.34 23.07
N PRO A 208 14.63 15.78 23.20
CA PRO A 208 15.14 16.89 22.39
C PRO A 208 14.90 16.60 20.91
N ARG A 209 14.55 17.64 20.14
CA ARG A 209 14.21 17.47 18.70
C ARG A 209 15.33 16.81 17.90
N GLU A 210 16.57 17.10 18.25
CA GLU A 210 17.78 16.56 17.61
C GLU A 210 18.02 15.07 17.92
N GLU A 211 17.61 14.62 19.11
CA GLU A 211 17.81 13.24 19.57
C GLU A 211 16.70 12.30 19.07
N CYS A 212 15.50 12.82 18.81
CA CYS A 212 14.33 12.00 18.45
C CYS A 212 14.50 11.29 17.11
N GLY A 213 15.41 11.74 16.24
CA GLY A 213 15.61 11.18 14.90
C GLY A 213 14.42 11.40 13.93
N LEU A 214 13.25 11.84 14.44
CA LEU A 214 12.04 12.04 13.62
C LEU A 214 12.21 13.13 12.57
N GLN A 215 12.96 14.21 12.87
CA GLN A 215 13.26 15.24 11.89
C GLN A 215 14.10 14.63 10.75
N ARG A 216 15.13 13.87 11.10
CA ARG A 216 15.97 13.14 10.13
C ARG A 216 15.13 12.14 9.32
N ASN A 217 14.23 11.41 9.97
CA ASN A 217 13.31 10.50 9.29
C ASN A 217 12.39 11.24 8.31
N ARG A 218 11.83 12.39 8.72
CA ARG A 218 11.03 13.25 7.83
C ARG A 218 11.85 13.72 6.63
N ASP A 219 13.06 14.18 6.85
CA ASP A 219 13.94 14.64 5.78
C ASP A 219 14.36 13.50 4.86
N GLN A 220 14.69 12.32 5.40
CA GLN A 220 15.02 11.13 4.63
C GLN A 220 13.81 10.56 3.87
N VAL A 221 12.62 10.53 4.45
CA VAL A 221 11.37 10.19 3.75
C VAL A 221 11.11 11.22 2.65
N LEU A 222 11.41 12.51 2.92
CA LEU A 222 11.36 13.55 1.91
C LEU A 222 12.36 13.32 0.77
N ASP A 223 13.50 12.70 1.00
CA ASP A 223 14.53 12.45 -0.02
C ASP A 223 14.36 11.12 -0.77
N SER A 224 14.04 10.02 -0.09
CA SER A 224 13.88 8.68 -0.68
C SER A 224 12.42 8.31 -0.97
N GLY A 225 11.48 8.79 -0.16
CA GLY A 225 10.03 8.50 -0.27
C GLY A 225 9.20 9.55 -1.01
N LYS A 226 9.83 10.60 -1.53
CA LYS A 226 9.15 11.70 -2.24
C LYS A 226 8.07 11.28 -3.26
N PRO A 227 8.28 10.27 -4.12
CA PRO A 227 7.25 9.88 -5.08
C PRO A 227 6.02 9.26 -4.42
N GLU A 228 6.20 8.39 -3.41
CA GLU A 228 5.10 7.71 -2.74
C GLU A 228 4.29 8.67 -1.88
N GLN A 229 4.95 9.48 -1.06
CA GLN A 229 4.30 10.52 -0.27
C GLN A 229 3.45 11.44 -1.14
N ARG A 230 4.01 11.98 -2.22
CA ARG A 230 3.29 12.87 -3.15
C ARG A 230 2.10 12.19 -3.83
N ILE A 231 2.20 10.89 -4.12
CA ILE A 231 1.07 10.12 -4.67
C ILE A 231 -0.04 10.02 -3.63
N LEU A 232 0.29 9.73 -2.37
CA LEU A 232 -0.66 9.62 -1.28
C LEU A 232 -1.32 10.96 -0.95
N GLU A 233 -0.56 12.03 -0.83
CA GLU A 233 -1.08 13.39 -0.58
C GLU A 233 -2.06 13.83 -1.68
N LYS A 234 -1.75 13.56 -2.94
CA LYS A 234 -2.65 13.86 -4.06
C LYS A 234 -3.98 13.14 -4.02
N VAL A 235 -4.07 12.01 -3.35
CA VAL A 235 -5.32 11.26 -3.22
C VAL A 235 -5.99 11.42 -1.86
N GLY A 236 -5.48 12.34 -1.01
CA GLY A 236 -6.15 12.77 0.21
C GLY A 236 -5.55 12.25 1.51
N PHE A 237 -4.38 11.59 1.49
CA PHE A 237 -3.67 11.23 2.71
C PHE A 237 -2.91 12.42 3.28
N SER A 238 -2.77 12.44 4.59
CA SER A 238 -1.95 13.41 5.32
C SER A 238 -1.23 12.75 6.50
N PHE A 239 -0.14 13.36 6.95
CA PHE A 239 0.56 12.92 8.14
C PHE A 239 -0.34 13.07 9.38
N SER A 240 -0.63 11.94 10.03
CA SER A 240 -1.56 11.88 11.18
C SER A 240 -0.91 12.29 12.52
N ARG A 241 0.34 12.73 12.52
CA ARG A 241 1.17 12.97 13.71
C ARG A 241 1.42 11.70 14.53
N ARG A 242 1.39 10.55 13.87
CA ARG A 242 1.71 9.24 14.43
C ARG A 242 2.89 8.64 13.72
N VAL A 243 3.66 7.85 14.45
CA VAL A 243 4.82 7.12 13.91
C VAL A 243 4.87 5.71 14.46
N ASP A 244 5.44 4.80 13.70
CA ASP A 244 5.67 3.42 14.16
C ASP A 244 6.72 3.40 15.28
N PRO A 245 6.49 2.64 16.36
CA PRO A 245 7.43 2.57 17.50
C PRO A 245 8.77 1.90 17.18
N MET A 246 8.85 1.14 16.08
CA MET A 246 10.06 0.40 15.70
C MET A 246 11.07 1.26 14.95
N ASP A 247 10.63 1.99 13.95
CA ASP A 247 11.52 2.69 13.04
C ASP A 247 11.20 4.17 12.85
N GLY A 248 10.13 4.66 13.53
CA GLY A 248 9.65 6.02 13.37
C GLY A 248 9.01 6.29 12.02
N ALA A 249 8.54 5.24 11.32
CA ALA A 249 7.83 5.37 10.05
C ALA A 249 6.62 6.31 10.20
N LEU A 250 6.52 7.27 9.27
CA LEU A 250 5.46 8.27 9.33
C LEU A 250 4.13 7.65 8.92
N HIS A 251 3.10 7.81 9.77
CA HIS A 251 1.75 7.38 9.45
C HIS A 251 1.04 8.43 8.60
N TYR A 252 0.73 8.08 7.37
CA TYR A 252 -0.15 8.82 6.48
C TYR A 252 -1.53 8.17 6.50
N GLU A 253 -2.53 8.92 6.92
CA GLU A 253 -3.89 8.41 7.11
C GLU A 253 -4.91 9.26 6.36
N THR A 254 -6.02 8.63 5.99
CA THR A 254 -7.21 9.31 5.47
C THR A 254 -8.45 8.44 5.71
N ARG A 255 -9.63 9.02 5.64
CA ARG A 255 -10.87 8.24 5.62
C ARG A 255 -11.03 7.58 4.25
N LEU A 256 -11.48 6.34 4.22
CA LEU A 256 -11.72 5.62 2.97
C LEU A 256 -12.58 6.41 1.97
N ALA A 257 -13.65 7.04 2.47
CA ALA A 257 -14.57 7.81 1.64
C ALA A 257 -13.97 9.12 1.09
N ASP A 258 -12.89 9.62 1.70
CA ASP A 258 -12.22 10.87 1.30
C ASP A 258 -11.09 10.65 0.30
N ILE A 259 -10.69 9.39 0.05
CA ILE A 259 -9.73 9.05 -0.99
C ILE A 259 -10.31 9.46 -2.34
N SER A 260 -9.64 10.36 -3.07
CA SER A 260 -10.17 10.96 -4.30
C SER A 260 -10.60 9.93 -5.35
N ILE A 261 -9.86 8.82 -5.49
CA ILE A 261 -10.16 7.72 -6.41
C ILE A 261 -11.43 6.97 -5.98
N VAL A 262 -11.67 6.82 -4.67
CA VAL A 262 -12.90 6.22 -4.12
C VAL A 262 -14.07 7.18 -4.28
N LYS A 263 -13.87 8.44 -3.88
CA LYS A 263 -14.90 9.50 -3.91
C LYS A 263 -15.40 9.81 -5.31
N ASN A 264 -14.48 9.85 -6.30
CA ASN A 264 -14.79 10.20 -7.70
C ASN A 264 -15.00 8.98 -8.58
N GLY A 265 -14.81 7.79 -8.04
CA GLY A 265 -14.97 6.55 -8.75
C GLY A 265 -16.44 6.16 -8.92
N ARG A 266 -16.74 5.49 -10.03
CA ARG A 266 -18.08 5.00 -10.33
C ARG A 266 -18.08 3.76 -11.23
N TYR A 267 -19.18 3.04 -11.24
CA TYR A 267 -19.40 1.97 -12.19
C TYR A 267 -19.87 2.52 -13.53
N CYS A 268 -19.25 2.05 -14.60
CA CYS A 268 -19.63 2.38 -15.98
C CYS A 268 -19.80 1.10 -16.81
N ARG A 269 -20.68 1.14 -17.82
CA ARG A 269 -20.77 0.09 -18.84
C ARG A 269 -19.71 0.35 -19.91
N VAL A 270 -19.00 -0.69 -20.31
CA VAL A 270 -17.97 -0.54 -21.35
C VAL A 270 -18.56 -0.64 -22.73
N SER A 271 -18.02 0.16 -23.66
CA SER A 271 -18.22 0.06 -25.09
C SER A 271 -16.88 0.18 -25.80
N GLU A 272 -16.83 -0.21 -27.06
CA GLU A 272 -15.63 -0.10 -27.87
C GLU A 272 -15.56 1.26 -28.58
N THR A 273 -14.36 1.81 -28.71
CA THR A 273 -14.07 3.02 -29.49
C THR A 273 -12.66 2.95 -30.09
N THR A 274 -12.31 3.94 -30.91
CA THR A 274 -10.93 4.10 -31.38
C THR A 274 -10.10 4.82 -30.33
N ARG A 275 -8.78 4.65 -30.38
CA ARG A 275 -7.84 5.29 -29.43
C ARG A 275 -7.82 6.80 -29.59
N GLU A 276 -7.94 7.28 -30.82
CA GLU A 276 -7.95 8.71 -31.16
C GLU A 276 -9.13 9.44 -30.53
N SER A 277 -10.21 8.73 -30.26
CA SER A 277 -11.41 9.27 -29.59
C SER A 277 -11.24 9.41 -28.07
N CYS A 278 -10.18 8.83 -27.49
CA CYS A 278 -9.96 8.84 -26.05
C CYS A 278 -9.13 10.07 -25.63
N GLY A 279 -9.80 11.13 -25.16
CA GLY A 279 -9.14 12.35 -24.64
C GLY A 279 -8.76 12.30 -23.17
N GLN A 280 -9.12 11.23 -22.46
CA GLN A 280 -8.93 11.09 -21.00
C GLN A 280 -8.19 9.81 -20.67
N SER A 281 -7.68 9.72 -19.45
CA SER A 281 -7.08 8.51 -18.86
C SER A 281 -7.79 8.16 -17.56
N ALA A 282 -8.07 6.89 -17.35
CA ALA A 282 -8.68 6.42 -16.11
C ALA A 282 -7.92 5.24 -15.53
N LEU A 283 -7.92 5.16 -14.20
CA LEU A 283 -7.72 3.89 -13.50
C LEU A 283 -9.05 3.15 -13.53
N LEU A 284 -9.03 1.92 -14.00
CA LEU A 284 -10.21 1.06 -13.99
C LEU A 284 -9.90 -0.30 -13.41
N GLY A 285 -10.95 -0.95 -12.88
CA GLY A 285 -10.87 -2.30 -12.35
C GLY A 285 -12.21 -3.01 -12.43
N PHE A 286 -12.15 -4.32 -12.48
CA PHE A 286 -13.33 -5.19 -12.46
C PHE A 286 -12.99 -6.57 -11.89
N MET A 287 -14.01 -7.31 -11.48
CA MET A 287 -13.88 -8.70 -11.08
C MET A 287 -14.30 -9.61 -12.22
N HIS A 288 -13.53 -10.65 -12.48
CA HIS A 288 -13.90 -11.78 -13.32
C HIS A 288 -13.84 -13.05 -12.48
N GLY A 289 -14.99 -13.54 -12.03
CA GLY A 289 -15.06 -14.51 -10.94
C GLY A 289 -14.38 -13.95 -9.67
N ASP A 290 -13.51 -14.75 -9.07
CA ASP A 290 -12.75 -14.37 -7.88
C ASP A 290 -11.40 -13.71 -8.21
N ARG A 291 -11.27 -13.11 -9.39
CA ARG A 291 -10.04 -12.46 -9.85
C ARG A 291 -10.28 -11.00 -10.15
N PHE A 292 -9.41 -10.15 -9.62
CA PHE A 292 -9.36 -8.74 -9.97
C PHE A 292 -8.49 -8.52 -11.20
N PHE A 293 -8.94 -7.63 -12.09
CA PHE A 293 -8.20 -7.11 -13.21
C PHE A 293 -8.39 -5.60 -13.31
N GLY A 294 -7.34 -4.88 -13.74
CA GLY A 294 -7.41 -3.44 -13.91
C GLY A 294 -6.11 -2.84 -14.42
N GLY A 295 -6.05 -1.52 -14.43
CA GLY A 295 -4.90 -0.74 -14.86
C GLY A 295 -5.28 0.69 -15.22
N GLN A 296 -4.33 1.42 -15.78
CA GLN A 296 -4.54 2.77 -16.30
C GLN A 296 -4.61 2.71 -17.82
N TYR A 297 -5.73 3.18 -18.39
CA TYR A 297 -5.98 3.12 -19.82
C TYR A 297 -6.61 4.40 -20.34
N PRO A 298 -6.41 4.71 -21.65
CA PRO A 298 -7.18 5.76 -22.32
C PRO A 298 -8.66 5.39 -22.35
N VAL A 299 -9.52 6.39 -22.18
CA VAL A 299 -10.96 6.24 -22.11
C VAL A 299 -11.67 7.48 -22.62
N GLN A 300 -12.87 7.30 -23.13
CA GLN A 300 -13.86 8.36 -23.34
C GLN A 300 -15.07 8.06 -22.46
N VAL A 301 -15.36 8.94 -21.50
CA VAL A 301 -16.45 8.75 -20.54
C VAL A 301 -17.61 9.69 -20.86
N ASN A 302 -18.79 9.11 -21.05
CA ASN A 302 -20.05 9.84 -21.24
C ASN A 302 -21.10 9.26 -20.28
N ALA A 303 -21.51 10.04 -19.28
CA ALA A 303 -22.40 9.59 -18.22
C ALA A 303 -21.93 8.25 -17.61
N ASP A 304 -22.72 7.21 -17.70
CA ASP A 304 -22.43 5.86 -17.17
C ASP A 304 -21.80 4.92 -18.22
N ASN A 305 -21.32 5.46 -19.34
CA ASN A 305 -20.63 4.70 -20.38
C ASN A 305 -19.14 5.04 -20.43
N ALA A 306 -18.30 4.02 -20.52
CA ALA A 306 -16.84 4.11 -20.66
C ALA A 306 -16.45 3.45 -21.99
N ALA A 307 -16.19 4.26 -23.01
CA ALA A 307 -15.72 3.75 -24.28
C ALA A 307 -14.18 3.56 -24.22
N LEU A 308 -13.74 2.33 -24.46
CA LEU A 308 -12.36 1.87 -24.41
C LEU A 308 -11.85 1.49 -25.80
N PRO A 309 -10.56 1.72 -26.10
CA PRO A 309 -9.97 1.19 -27.33
C PRO A 309 -10.12 -0.33 -27.44
N GLY A 310 -10.37 -0.84 -28.65
CA GLY A 310 -10.53 -2.28 -28.88
C GLY A 310 -9.34 -3.10 -28.40
N GLU A 311 -8.12 -2.56 -28.50
CA GLU A 311 -6.90 -3.19 -27.94
C GLU A 311 -6.92 -3.33 -26.40
N VAL A 312 -7.55 -2.36 -25.68
CA VAL A 312 -7.74 -2.44 -24.22
C VAL A 312 -8.80 -3.49 -23.89
N MET A 313 -9.90 -3.47 -24.63
CA MET A 313 -10.97 -4.47 -24.48
C MET A 313 -10.43 -5.89 -24.65
N ALA A 314 -9.62 -6.11 -25.70
CA ALA A 314 -8.97 -7.40 -25.96
C ALA A 314 -7.98 -7.79 -24.86
N LEU A 315 -7.12 -6.85 -24.41
CA LEU A 315 -6.15 -7.09 -23.33
C LEU A 315 -6.84 -7.55 -22.04
N LEU A 316 -7.95 -6.91 -21.69
CA LEU A 316 -8.71 -7.15 -20.47
C LEU A 316 -9.73 -8.27 -20.59
N GLY A 317 -9.98 -8.77 -21.80
CA GLY A 317 -11.04 -9.75 -22.07
C GLY A 317 -12.44 -9.20 -21.82
N LEU A 318 -12.63 -7.87 -21.94
CA LEU A 318 -13.90 -7.20 -21.74
C LEU A 318 -14.78 -7.29 -22.98
N LYS A 319 -16.09 -7.37 -22.75
CA LYS A 319 -17.13 -7.30 -23.80
C LYS A 319 -17.99 -6.06 -23.58
N SER A 320 -18.49 -5.48 -24.66
CA SER A 320 -19.45 -4.36 -24.59
C SER A 320 -20.63 -4.70 -23.68
N GLY A 321 -21.04 -3.73 -22.85
CA GLY A 321 -22.10 -3.88 -21.86
C GLY A 321 -21.65 -4.38 -20.49
N GLN A 322 -20.44 -4.93 -20.35
CA GLN A 322 -19.90 -5.28 -19.03
C GLN A 322 -19.65 -4.05 -18.18
N GLN A 323 -19.68 -4.23 -16.85
CA GLN A 323 -19.42 -3.15 -15.91
C GLN A 323 -17.96 -3.15 -15.46
N VAL A 324 -17.37 -1.96 -15.39
CA VAL A 324 -16.09 -1.68 -14.75
C VAL A 324 -16.25 -0.55 -13.75
N TYR A 325 -15.49 -0.55 -12.69
CA TYR A 325 -15.34 0.60 -11.81
C TYR A 325 -14.16 1.44 -12.32
N LEU A 326 -14.34 2.75 -12.44
CA LEU A 326 -13.28 3.63 -12.89
C LEU A 326 -13.27 4.97 -12.14
N SER A 327 -12.08 5.55 -12.07
CA SER A 327 -11.86 6.93 -11.65
C SER A 327 -10.97 7.61 -12.69
N LEU A 328 -11.41 8.77 -13.18
CA LEU A 328 -10.60 9.58 -14.09
C LEU A 328 -9.35 10.07 -13.37
N LEU A 329 -8.26 10.20 -14.12
CA LEU A 329 -7.01 10.78 -13.65
C LEU A 329 -6.83 12.16 -14.26
N ASP A 330 -6.49 13.11 -13.40
CA ASP A 330 -6.08 14.46 -13.79
C ASP A 330 -4.67 14.48 -14.38
#